data_e5fa08dc2c1851d1a043a056152b5516
#
_entry.id   e5fa08dc2c1851d1a043a056152b5516
#
_cell.length_a   1.000
_cell.length_b   1.000
_cell.length_c   1.000
_cell.angle_alpha   90.00
_cell.angle_beta   90.00
_cell.angle_gamma   90.00
#
_symmetry.space_group_name_H-M   'P 1'
#
loop_
_entity.id
_entity.type
_entity.pdbx_description
1 polymer ?
#
loop_
_entity_poly.entity_id
_entity_poly.type
_entity_poly.pdbx_seq_one_letter_code
_entity_poly.pdbx_strand_id
1 'polypeptide(L)'
;MADRGGRRRFFLFVATVVCVLFTFLLGLVTPSSANAVLLAFSLFVVANSAFDIGGVFYNSFLPVVSPPEKMGRISGIGWGIGYIAGLISMALGLVLFVGLPDVFQPLISLPTEDGLHIRATLFLVA
;
A
#
# COMPACT_ATOMS: atom_id res chain seq x y z
N MET A 1 -19.64 15.93 22.65
CA MET A 1 -19.57 14.86 21.62
C MET A 1 -18.69 15.21 20.39
N ALA A 2 -18.22 16.42 20.24
CA ALA A 2 -17.41 16.86 19.08
C ALA A 2 -15.97 16.31 19.04
N ASP A 3 -15.40 15.92 20.16
CA ASP A 3 -13.98 15.57 20.28
C ASP A 3 -13.63 14.13 19.81
N ARG A 4 -14.60 13.25 19.65
CA ARG A 4 -14.33 11.86 19.22
C ARG A 4 -14.03 11.73 17.74
N GLY A 5 -14.48 12.65 16.91
CA GLY A 5 -14.23 12.63 15.45
C GLY A 5 -12.81 13.07 15.07
N GLY A 6 -12.23 14.03 15.78
CA GLY A 6 -10.88 14.53 15.55
C GLY A 6 -9.80 13.49 15.86
N ARG A 7 -9.96 12.75 16.95
CA ARG A 7 -9.01 11.69 17.33
C ARG A 7 -8.98 10.53 16.34
N ARG A 8 -10.15 10.11 15.81
CA ARG A 8 -10.22 9.04 14.80
C ARG A 8 -9.52 9.43 13.49
N ARG A 9 -9.74 10.68 13.02
CA ARG A 9 -9.06 11.21 11.84
C ARG A 9 -7.54 11.25 12.04
N PHE A 10 -7.09 11.66 13.20
CA PHE A 10 -5.68 11.69 13.54
C PHE A 10 -5.06 10.29 13.52
N PHE A 11 -5.71 9.29 14.13
CA PHE A 11 -5.22 7.90 14.10
C PHE A 11 -5.20 7.32 12.69
N LEU A 12 -6.22 7.58 11.88
CA LEU A 12 -6.24 7.17 10.47
C LEU A 12 -5.08 7.81 9.70
N PHE A 13 -4.86 9.10 9.88
CA PHE A 13 -3.74 9.81 9.26
C PHE A 13 -2.39 9.22 9.66
N VAL A 14 -2.18 8.99 10.95
CA VAL A 14 -0.94 8.39 11.47
C VAL A 14 -0.74 6.99 10.89
N ALA A 15 -1.77 6.14 10.90
CA ALA A 15 -1.68 4.78 10.34
C ALA A 15 -1.33 4.81 8.85
N THR A 16 -1.93 5.73 8.08
CA THR A 16 -1.62 5.91 6.65
C THR A 16 -0.17 6.36 6.44
N VAL A 17 0.28 7.35 7.19
CA VAL A 17 1.66 7.84 7.10
C VAL A 17 2.66 6.75 7.45
N VAL A 18 2.41 5.99 8.50
CA VAL A 18 3.27 4.85 8.89
C VAL A 18 3.29 3.81 7.77
N CYS A 19 2.13 3.42 7.24
CA CYS A 19 2.04 2.45 6.16
C CYS A 19 2.86 2.88 4.94
N VAL A 20 2.66 4.10 4.45
CA VAL A 20 3.38 4.67 3.29
C VAL A 20 4.89 4.73 3.56
N LEU A 21 5.29 5.22 4.73
CA LEU A 21 6.70 5.38 5.08
C LEU A 21 7.42 4.02 5.16
N PHE A 22 6.81 3.02 5.78
CA PHE A 22 7.40 1.69 5.88
C PHE A 22 7.39 0.94 4.56
N THR A 23 6.38 1.13 3.70
CA THR A 23 6.39 0.61 2.33
C THR A 23 7.50 1.26 1.50
N PHE A 24 7.70 2.56 1.64
CA PHE A 24 8.81 3.26 0.99
C PHE A 24 10.17 2.74 1.47
N LEU A 25 10.36 2.59 2.78
CA LEU A 25 11.59 2.03 3.36
C LEU A 25 11.85 0.60 2.87
N LEU A 26 10.80 -0.20 2.67
CA LEU A 26 10.92 -1.54 2.11
C LEU A 26 11.56 -1.52 0.71
N GLY A 27 11.23 -0.51 -0.10
CA GLY A 27 11.86 -0.29 -1.41
C GLY A 27 13.36 0.04 -1.33
N LEU A 28 13.86 0.53 -0.20
CA LEU A 28 15.28 0.83 0.01
C LEU A 28 16.11 -0.39 0.45
N VAL A 29 15.48 -1.49 0.85
CA VAL A 29 16.19 -2.70 1.28
C VAL A 29 16.93 -3.31 0.10
N THR A 30 18.25 -3.45 0.23
CA THR A 30 19.10 -4.10 -0.77
C THR A 30 19.29 -5.58 -0.44
N PRO A 31 19.13 -6.51 -1.40
CA PRO A 31 19.28 -7.95 -1.16
C PRO A 31 20.68 -8.36 -0.70
N SER A 32 21.68 -7.53 -0.99
CA SER A 32 23.10 -7.77 -0.66
C SER A 32 23.45 -7.64 0.82
N SER A 33 22.56 -7.07 1.64
CA SER A 33 22.85 -6.92 3.08
C SER A 33 22.60 -8.23 3.84
N ALA A 34 23.48 -8.55 4.79
CA ALA A 34 23.45 -9.80 5.57
C ALA A 34 22.09 -10.02 6.31
N ASN A 35 21.40 -8.93 6.65
CA ASN A 35 20.13 -8.95 7.37
C ASN A 35 18.95 -8.49 6.50
N ALA A 36 19.08 -8.49 5.16
CA ALA A 36 18.06 -7.98 4.25
C ALA A 36 16.68 -8.64 4.47
N VAL A 37 16.67 -9.96 4.63
CA VAL A 37 15.42 -10.71 4.82
C VAL A 37 14.74 -10.33 6.14
N LEU A 38 15.49 -10.25 7.23
CA LEU A 38 14.95 -9.89 8.54
C LEU A 38 14.42 -8.44 8.54
N LEU A 39 15.18 -7.53 7.92
CA LEU A 39 14.80 -6.14 7.79
C LEU A 39 13.54 -5.99 6.93
N ALA A 40 13.52 -6.62 5.75
CA ALA A 40 12.35 -6.61 4.86
C ALA A 40 11.11 -7.18 5.54
N PHE A 41 11.25 -8.31 6.24
CA PHE A 41 10.15 -8.92 6.99
C PHE A 41 9.62 -8.00 8.08
N SER A 42 10.50 -7.38 8.85
CA SER A 42 10.11 -6.45 9.92
C SER A 42 9.37 -5.22 9.38
N LEU A 43 9.88 -4.61 8.32
CA LEU A 43 9.25 -3.48 7.66
C LEU A 43 7.88 -3.84 7.06
N PHE A 44 7.78 -5.02 6.44
CA PHE A 44 6.54 -5.54 5.89
C PHE A 44 5.49 -5.76 6.98
N VAL A 45 5.85 -6.39 8.10
CA VAL A 45 4.94 -6.63 9.23
C VAL A 45 4.41 -5.31 9.78
N VAL A 46 5.26 -4.30 9.95
CA VAL A 46 4.83 -2.98 10.44
C VAL A 46 3.93 -2.28 9.43
N ALA A 47 4.27 -2.28 8.15
CA ALA A 47 3.45 -1.66 7.10
C ALA A 47 2.07 -2.33 7.01
N ASN A 48 2.03 -3.66 7.03
CA ASN A 48 0.78 -4.42 6.97
C ASN A 48 -0.09 -4.20 8.21
N SER A 49 0.52 -4.19 9.41
CA SER A 49 -0.21 -3.90 10.65
C SER A 49 -0.78 -2.48 10.65
N ALA A 50 -0.03 -1.50 10.15
CA ALA A 50 -0.51 -0.13 10.02
C ALA A 50 -1.68 -0.03 9.03
N PHE A 51 -1.64 -0.77 7.93
CA PHE A 51 -2.73 -0.87 6.97
C PHE A 51 -4.00 -1.45 7.60
N ASP A 52 -3.89 -2.55 8.34
CA ASP A 52 -5.01 -3.18 9.03
C ASP A 52 -5.64 -2.25 10.08
N ILE A 53 -4.81 -1.59 10.89
CA ILE A 53 -5.27 -0.60 11.88
C ILE A 53 -5.97 0.56 11.17
N GLY A 54 -5.41 1.07 10.08
CA GLY A 54 -6.02 2.09 9.25
C GLY A 54 -7.40 1.67 8.74
N GLY A 55 -7.54 0.43 8.29
CA GLY A 55 -8.80 -0.17 7.85
C GLY A 55 -9.88 -0.19 8.93
N VAL A 56 -9.51 -0.52 10.17
CA VAL A 56 -10.43 -0.47 11.32
C VAL A 56 -10.96 0.95 11.55
N PHE A 57 -10.07 1.94 11.54
CA PHE A 57 -10.48 3.35 11.68
C PHE A 57 -11.31 3.82 10.49
N TYR A 58 -10.94 3.46 9.27
CA TYR A 58 -11.72 3.76 8.06
C TYR A 58 -13.16 3.22 8.19
N ASN A 59 -13.31 1.94 8.53
CA ASN A 59 -14.61 1.31 8.73
C ASN A 59 -15.43 1.99 9.85
N SER A 60 -14.77 2.55 10.87
CA SER A 60 -15.45 3.27 11.94
C SER A 60 -16.06 4.62 11.50
N PHE A 61 -15.67 5.15 10.34
CA PHE A 61 -16.27 6.35 9.75
C PHE A 61 -17.52 6.05 8.92
N LEU A 62 -17.68 4.84 8.43
CA LEU A 62 -18.82 4.45 7.59
C LEU A 62 -20.18 4.82 8.20
N PRO A 63 -20.45 4.56 9.50
CA PRO A 63 -21.72 4.94 10.13
C PRO A 63 -21.92 6.45 10.29
N VAL A 64 -20.85 7.22 10.21
CA VAL A 64 -20.89 8.70 10.34
C VAL A 64 -21.19 9.37 9.01
N VAL A 65 -20.70 8.76 7.92
CA VAL A 65 -20.77 9.34 6.57
C VAL A 65 -21.97 8.79 5.77
N SER A 66 -22.50 7.64 6.17
CA SER A 66 -23.53 6.92 5.42
C SER A 66 -24.73 6.55 6.30
N PRO A 67 -25.99 6.72 5.80
CA PRO A 67 -27.17 6.14 6.44
C PRO A 67 -27.05 4.60 6.50
N PRO A 68 -27.65 3.95 7.51
CA PRO A 68 -27.55 2.50 7.71
C PRO A 68 -27.95 1.68 6.47
N GLU A 69 -28.97 2.14 5.74
CA GLU A 69 -29.50 1.44 4.56
C GLU A 69 -28.53 1.44 3.36
N LYS A 70 -27.61 2.42 3.30
CA LYS A 70 -26.65 2.60 2.18
C LYS A 70 -25.22 2.18 2.56
N MET A 71 -24.98 1.82 3.81
CA MET A 71 -23.66 1.55 4.34
C MET A 71 -22.94 0.42 3.58
N GLY A 72 -23.64 -0.70 3.32
CA GLY A 72 -23.09 -1.81 2.55
C GLY A 72 -22.71 -1.44 1.11
N ARG A 73 -23.55 -0.64 0.45
CA ARG A 73 -23.28 -0.17 -0.91
C ARG A 73 -22.07 0.76 -0.98
N ILE A 74 -21.96 1.70 -0.05
CA ILE A 74 -20.84 2.66 0.00
C ILE A 74 -19.55 1.95 0.34
N SER A 75 -19.57 1.02 1.31
CA SER A 75 -18.43 0.18 1.64
C SER A 75 -17.99 -0.68 0.45
N GLY A 76 -18.93 -1.34 -0.23
CA GLY A 76 -18.65 -2.17 -1.41
C GLY A 76 -18.03 -1.37 -2.56
N ILE A 77 -18.52 -0.15 -2.82
CA ILE A 77 -17.92 0.73 -3.83
C ILE A 77 -16.51 1.14 -3.42
N GLY A 78 -16.30 1.52 -2.17
CA GLY A 78 -14.96 1.90 -1.67
C GLY A 78 -13.95 0.78 -1.83
N TRP A 79 -14.29 -0.45 -1.42
CA TRP A 79 -13.46 -1.62 -1.60
C TRP A 79 -13.25 -1.97 -3.08
N GLY A 80 -14.31 -1.90 -3.89
CA GLY A 80 -14.22 -2.16 -5.33
C GLY A 80 -13.25 -1.21 -6.04
N ILE A 81 -13.32 0.08 -5.77
CA ILE A 81 -12.39 1.07 -6.31
C ILE A 81 -10.96 0.78 -5.84
N GLY A 82 -10.77 0.42 -4.56
CA GLY A 82 -9.47 0.05 -4.01
C GLY A 82 -8.85 -1.14 -4.73
N TYR A 83 -9.62 -2.20 -4.98
CA TYR A 83 -9.14 -3.36 -5.73
C TYR A 83 -8.78 -3.02 -7.19
N ILE A 84 -9.62 -2.24 -7.87
CA ILE A 84 -9.34 -1.80 -9.25
C ILE A 84 -8.05 -0.97 -9.28
N ALA A 85 -7.90 -0.02 -8.37
CA ALA A 85 -6.69 0.79 -8.27
C ALA A 85 -5.45 -0.06 -7.99
N GLY A 86 -5.55 -1.05 -7.09
CA GLY A 86 -4.47 -2.00 -6.80
C GLY A 86 -4.07 -2.83 -8.02
N LEU A 87 -5.04 -3.35 -8.78
CA LEU A 87 -4.78 -4.10 -10.01
C LEU A 87 -4.11 -3.23 -11.07
N ILE A 88 -4.59 -1.99 -11.25
CA ILE A 88 -3.98 -1.04 -12.19
C ILE A 88 -2.54 -0.72 -11.75
N SER A 89 -2.31 -0.45 -10.48
CA SER A 89 -0.97 -0.17 -9.95
C SER A 89 -0.02 -1.35 -10.14
N MET A 90 -0.49 -2.58 -9.90
CA MET A 90 0.30 -3.79 -10.13
C MET A 90 0.61 -3.99 -11.61
N ALA A 91 -0.37 -3.79 -12.49
CA ALA A 91 -0.18 -3.88 -13.94
C ALA A 91 0.81 -2.81 -14.43
N LEU A 92 0.70 -1.58 -13.95
CA LEU A 92 1.65 -0.52 -14.27
C LEU A 92 3.06 -0.85 -13.79
N GLY A 93 3.22 -1.35 -12.57
CA GLY A 93 4.50 -1.77 -12.04
C GLY A 93 5.14 -2.87 -12.89
N LEU A 94 4.33 -3.86 -13.31
CA LEU A 94 4.80 -4.93 -14.18
C LEU A 94 5.25 -4.39 -15.55
N VAL A 95 4.44 -3.57 -16.19
CA VAL A 95 4.72 -3.01 -17.52
C VAL A 95 5.90 -2.03 -17.50
N LEU A 96 5.96 -1.17 -16.48
CA LEU A 96 6.97 -0.11 -16.43
C LEU A 96 8.35 -0.64 -16.01
N PHE A 97 8.41 -1.54 -15.03
CA PHE A 97 9.67 -1.87 -14.36
C PHE A 97 10.12 -3.33 -14.53
N VAL A 98 9.19 -4.27 -14.58
CA VAL A 98 9.53 -5.71 -14.56
C VAL A 98 9.59 -6.27 -15.97
N GLY A 99 8.59 -5.99 -16.83
CA GLY A 99 8.44 -6.63 -18.12
C GLY A 99 8.13 -8.13 -17.99
N LEU A 100 7.85 -8.75 -19.13
CA LEU A 100 7.71 -10.21 -19.25
C LEU A 100 8.83 -10.69 -20.17
N PRO A 101 9.73 -11.59 -19.73
CA PRO A 101 10.98 -11.91 -20.43
C PRO A 101 10.83 -12.31 -21.90
N ASP A 102 9.73 -13.00 -22.23
CA ASP A 102 9.51 -13.55 -23.57
C ASP A 102 8.46 -12.79 -24.40
N VAL A 103 7.72 -11.86 -23.79
CA VAL A 103 6.56 -11.23 -24.43
C VAL A 103 6.67 -9.71 -24.45
N PHE A 104 7.30 -9.11 -23.43
CA PHE A 104 7.25 -7.68 -23.23
C PHE A 104 8.52 -7.16 -22.52
N GLN A 105 9.23 -6.23 -23.14
CA GLN A 105 10.34 -5.55 -22.48
C GLN A 105 9.79 -4.41 -21.60
N PRO A 106 10.38 -4.17 -20.40
CA PRO A 106 9.94 -3.08 -19.54
C PRO A 106 10.14 -1.74 -20.23
N LEU A 107 9.19 -0.83 -20.04
CA LEU A 107 9.23 0.52 -20.62
C LEU A 107 10.42 1.33 -20.08
N ILE A 108 10.79 1.05 -18.84
CA ILE A 108 11.94 1.65 -18.15
C ILE A 108 12.90 0.52 -17.82
N SER A 109 13.99 0.42 -18.56
CA SER A 109 15.06 -0.56 -18.31
C SER A 109 15.88 -0.12 -17.10
N LEU A 110 15.56 -0.67 -15.93
CA LEU A 110 16.36 -0.51 -14.74
C LEU A 110 17.37 -1.67 -14.63
N PRO A 111 18.56 -1.43 -14.07
CA PRO A 111 19.51 -2.52 -13.80
C PRO A 111 18.83 -3.62 -12.98
N THR A 112 19.02 -4.87 -13.42
CA THR A 112 18.50 -6.05 -12.70
C THR A 112 19.33 -6.38 -11.46
N GLU A 113 20.52 -5.79 -11.36
CA GLU A 113 21.37 -5.90 -10.18
C GLU A 113 20.62 -5.40 -8.94
N ASP A 114 20.74 -6.13 -7.85
CA ASP A 114 20.07 -5.85 -6.57
C ASP A 114 18.54 -5.76 -6.63
N GLY A 115 17.90 -6.25 -7.70
CA GLY A 115 16.44 -6.23 -7.86
C GLY A 115 15.83 -4.83 -7.93
N LEU A 116 16.56 -3.85 -8.45
CA LEU A 116 16.13 -2.45 -8.49
C LEU A 116 14.80 -2.27 -9.24
N HIS A 117 14.59 -3.03 -10.31
CA HIS A 117 13.34 -3.02 -11.09
C HIS A 117 12.11 -3.46 -10.26
N ILE A 118 12.28 -4.43 -9.36
CA ILE A 118 11.21 -4.88 -8.44
C ILE A 118 11.02 -3.86 -7.32
N ARG A 119 12.10 -3.33 -6.78
CA ARG A 119 12.06 -2.31 -5.70
C ARG A 119 11.39 -1.01 -6.16
N ALA A 120 11.56 -0.65 -7.44
CA ALA A 120 10.90 0.51 -8.04
C ALA A 120 9.36 0.38 -8.00
N THR A 121 8.79 -0.83 -8.08
CA THR A 121 7.34 -1.02 -7.95
C THR A 121 6.83 -0.66 -6.56
N LEU A 122 7.64 -0.85 -5.50
CA LEU A 122 7.27 -0.48 -4.13
C LEU A 122 7.16 1.04 -3.96
N PHE A 123 8.00 1.80 -4.65
CA PHE A 123 7.89 3.27 -4.66
C PHE A 123 6.66 3.77 -5.43
N LEU A 124 6.22 3.03 -6.45
CA LEU A 124 5.00 3.35 -7.18
C LEU A 124 3.75 3.11 -6.31
N VAL A 125 3.79 2.10 -5.43
CA VAL A 125 2.64 1.70 -4.61
C VAL A 125 2.57 2.49 -3.30
N ALA A 126 3.70 2.97 -2.77
CA ALA A 126 3.74 3.78 -1.55
C ALA A 126 3.14 5.17 -1.74
#